data_e8338dd2afa737b8f4412cd23b6095f1
#
_entry.id   e8338dd2afa737b8f4412cd23b6095f1
#
_cell.length_a   1.000
_cell.length_b   1.000
_cell.length_c   1.000
_cell.angle_alpha   90.00
_cell.angle_beta   90.00
_cell.angle_gamma   90.00
#
_symmetry.space_group_name_H-M   'P 1'
#
loop_
_entity.id
_entity.type
_entity.pdbx_description
1 polymer ?
#
loop_
_entity_poly.entity_id
_entity_poly.type
_entity_poly.pdbx_seq_one_letter_code
_entity_poly.pdbx_strand_id
1 'polypeptide(L)'
;MAAFVDTNILIYAFVGDIKGSTAKPATADSLIARLIQEDALIVSTQVLSEFSANAMRKGSPPLTVQQTSRLVKTFAAQTVLAVDASLVQLALQRVEQSRISYWDALIVEAAIRSGATILYTEDMHPGTRYGQLELRNPFL
;
A
#
# COMPACT_ATOMS: atom_id res chain seq x y z
N MET A 1 8.92 5.96 -12.76
CA MET A 1 8.25 6.83 -11.79
C MET A 1 7.85 6.01 -10.57
N ALA A 2 8.34 6.37 -9.40
CA ALA A 2 8.15 5.58 -8.19
C ALA A 2 6.73 5.81 -7.61
N ALA A 3 6.09 4.73 -7.25
CA ALA A 3 4.74 4.75 -6.73
C ALA A 3 4.63 3.95 -5.43
N PHE A 4 4.05 4.57 -4.43
CA PHE A 4 3.72 3.91 -3.17
C PHE A 4 2.37 3.21 -3.31
N VAL A 5 2.27 2.01 -2.79
CA VAL A 5 1.06 1.19 -2.89
C VAL A 5 0.52 0.86 -1.51
N ASP A 6 -0.75 1.18 -1.29
CA ASP A 6 -1.45 0.87 -0.05
C ASP A 6 -1.77 -0.62 0.05
N THR A 7 -2.00 -1.09 1.25
CA THR A 7 -2.16 -2.51 1.60
C THR A 7 -3.23 -3.21 0.77
N ASN A 8 -4.40 -2.61 0.57
CA ASN A 8 -5.51 -3.27 -0.11
C ASN A 8 -5.18 -3.63 -1.55
N ILE A 9 -4.34 -2.84 -2.22
CA ILE A 9 -3.92 -3.14 -3.58
C ILE A 9 -3.15 -4.48 -3.62
N LEU A 10 -2.25 -4.69 -2.66
CA LEU A 10 -1.52 -5.96 -2.55
C LEU A 10 -2.44 -7.13 -2.20
N ILE A 11 -3.43 -6.89 -1.35
CA ILE A 11 -4.41 -7.92 -0.98
C ILE A 11 -5.18 -8.35 -2.23
N TYR A 12 -5.70 -7.41 -3.02
CA TYR A 12 -6.41 -7.77 -4.26
C TYR A 12 -5.51 -8.56 -5.21
N ALA A 13 -4.26 -8.15 -5.37
CA ALA A 13 -3.34 -8.78 -6.33
C ALA A 13 -2.97 -10.22 -5.95
N PHE A 14 -2.80 -10.52 -4.66
CA PHE A 14 -2.21 -11.80 -4.22
C PHE A 14 -3.13 -12.68 -3.38
N VAL A 15 -4.18 -12.13 -2.79
CA VAL A 15 -5.15 -12.88 -1.99
C VAL A 15 -6.49 -12.98 -2.71
N GLY A 16 -6.84 -11.97 -3.50
CA GLY A 16 -8.08 -11.90 -4.24
C GLY A 16 -9.09 -10.96 -3.61
N ASP A 17 -10.24 -10.84 -4.23
CA ASP A 17 -11.30 -9.97 -3.74
C ASP A 17 -12.25 -10.73 -2.84
N ILE A 18 -12.13 -10.49 -1.56
CA ILE A 18 -12.93 -11.12 -0.50
C ILE A 18 -14.41 -10.71 -0.59
N LYS A 19 -14.68 -9.56 -1.24
CA LYS A 19 -16.04 -9.03 -1.39
C LYS A 19 -16.72 -9.48 -2.69
N GLY A 20 -16.05 -10.33 -3.48
CA GLY A 20 -16.66 -10.93 -4.68
C GLY A 20 -16.59 -10.11 -5.96
N SER A 21 -15.87 -8.98 -5.99
CA SER A 21 -15.61 -8.25 -7.23
C SER A 21 -14.51 -8.96 -8.02
N THR A 22 -14.72 -9.19 -9.32
CA THR A 22 -13.75 -9.88 -10.16
C THR A 22 -12.80 -8.95 -10.90
N ALA A 23 -13.12 -7.66 -10.97
CA ALA A 23 -12.33 -6.69 -11.72
C ALA A 23 -11.10 -6.19 -10.95
N LYS A 24 -11.23 -5.97 -9.65
CA LYS A 24 -10.16 -5.40 -8.84
C LYS A 24 -8.91 -6.26 -8.77
N PRO A 25 -8.98 -7.60 -8.56
CA PRO A 25 -7.79 -8.43 -8.55
C PRO A 25 -6.98 -8.34 -9.83
N ALA A 26 -7.63 -8.37 -10.99
CA ALA A 26 -6.92 -8.29 -12.27
C ALA A 26 -6.22 -6.94 -12.45
N THR A 27 -6.90 -5.84 -12.10
CA THR A 27 -6.34 -4.49 -12.17
C THR A 27 -5.15 -4.34 -11.22
N ALA A 28 -5.30 -4.82 -9.98
CA ALA A 28 -4.24 -4.76 -8.97
C ALA A 28 -3.02 -5.58 -9.40
N ASP A 29 -3.25 -6.80 -9.89
CA ASP A 29 -2.17 -7.68 -10.35
C ASP A 29 -1.37 -7.03 -11.48
N SER A 30 -2.06 -6.47 -12.47
CA SER A 30 -1.41 -5.78 -13.59
C SER A 30 -0.60 -4.57 -13.12
N LEU A 31 -1.14 -3.80 -12.19
CA LEU A 31 -0.44 -2.63 -11.64
C LEU A 31 0.83 -3.04 -10.91
N ILE A 32 0.74 -4.01 -10.00
CA ILE A 32 1.90 -4.45 -9.21
C ILE A 32 2.96 -5.06 -10.13
N ALA A 33 2.56 -5.90 -11.08
CA ALA A 33 3.50 -6.49 -12.03
C ALA A 33 4.27 -5.40 -12.81
N ARG A 34 3.57 -4.37 -13.27
CA ARG A 34 4.19 -3.26 -13.99
C ARG A 34 5.16 -2.48 -13.09
N LEU A 35 4.77 -2.18 -11.86
CA LEU A 35 5.63 -1.44 -10.94
C LEU A 35 6.89 -2.23 -10.58
N ILE A 36 6.77 -3.53 -10.37
CA ILE A 36 7.94 -4.39 -10.10
C ILE A 36 8.85 -4.42 -11.33
N GLN A 37 8.29 -4.59 -12.53
CA GLN A 37 9.07 -4.61 -13.76
C GLN A 37 9.83 -3.31 -13.99
N GLU A 38 9.23 -2.18 -13.63
CA GLU A 38 9.83 -0.85 -13.78
C GLU A 38 10.74 -0.47 -12.60
N ASP A 39 10.90 -1.35 -11.61
CA ASP A 39 11.64 -1.07 -10.36
C ASP A 39 11.10 0.19 -9.66
N ALA A 40 9.78 0.33 -9.66
CA ALA A 40 9.09 1.53 -9.19
C ALA A 40 8.18 1.30 -7.97
N LEU A 41 8.09 0.07 -7.48
CA LEU A 41 7.21 -0.26 -6.35
C LEU A 41 7.83 0.19 -5.03
N ILE A 42 7.08 0.97 -4.26
CA ILE A 42 7.44 1.38 -2.91
C ILE A 42 6.34 0.91 -1.96
N VAL A 43 6.75 0.33 -0.85
CA VAL A 43 5.89 -0.01 0.27
C VAL A 43 6.55 0.45 1.58
N SER A 44 5.84 0.30 2.69
CA SER A 44 6.41 0.56 4.02
C SER A 44 6.32 -0.68 4.90
N THR A 45 7.00 -0.66 6.03
CA THR A 45 6.88 -1.73 7.02
C THR A 45 5.44 -1.86 7.55
N GLN A 46 4.69 -0.75 7.63
CA GLN A 46 3.26 -0.80 7.95
C GLN A 46 2.49 -1.64 6.92
N VAL A 47 2.71 -1.37 5.62
CA VAL A 47 2.03 -2.10 4.54
C VAL A 47 2.38 -3.58 4.60
N LEU A 48 3.65 -3.92 4.81
CA LEU A 48 4.06 -5.33 4.95
C LEU A 48 3.38 -6.02 6.12
N SER A 49 3.24 -5.32 7.25
CA SER A 49 2.57 -5.85 8.46
C SER A 49 1.07 -6.03 8.24
N GLU A 50 0.41 -5.04 7.68
CA GLU A 50 -1.02 -5.11 7.39
C GLU A 50 -1.33 -6.19 6.36
N PHE A 51 -0.52 -6.27 5.30
CA PHE A 51 -0.65 -7.32 4.30
C PHE A 51 -0.55 -8.71 4.95
N SER A 52 0.48 -8.91 5.79
CA SER A 52 0.71 -10.21 6.45
C SER A 52 -0.47 -10.62 7.31
N ALA A 53 -0.95 -9.72 8.16
CA ALA A 53 -2.07 -10.00 9.05
C ALA A 53 -3.34 -10.32 8.26
N ASN A 54 -3.63 -9.54 7.22
CA ASN A 54 -4.84 -9.71 6.42
C ASN A 54 -4.79 -10.96 5.53
N ALA A 55 -3.64 -11.25 4.91
CA ALA A 55 -3.48 -12.42 4.04
C ALA A 55 -3.74 -13.72 4.79
N MET A 56 -3.28 -13.81 6.04
CA MET A 56 -3.44 -15.02 6.87
C MET A 56 -4.82 -15.15 7.50
N ARG A 57 -5.63 -14.08 7.48
CA ARG A 57 -6.94 -14.08 8.16
C ARG A 57 -8.11 -14.04 7.19
N LYS A 58 -8.03 -13.21 6.15
CA LYS A 58 -9.18 -12.88 5.30
C LYS A 58 -9.30 -13.70 4.03
N GLY A 59 -8.27 -14.42 3.64
CA GLY A 59 -8.32 -15.24 2.42
C GLY A 59 -9.32 -16.39 2.56
N SER A 60 -9.81 -16.89 1.44
CA SER A 60 -10.73 -18.05 1.42
C SER A 60 -10.23 -19.07 0.38
N PRO A 61 -9.35 -20.02 0.77
CA PRO A 61 -8.77 -20.17 2.11
C PRO A 61 -7.72 -19.10 2.43
N PRO A 62 -7.46 -18.82 3.71
CA PRO A 62 -6.41 -17.87 4.08
C PRO A 62 -5.03 -18.44 3.68
N LEU A 63 -4.09 -17.52 3.42
CA LEU A 63 -2.72 -17.92 3.12
C LEU A 63 -2.04 -18.47 4.38
N THR A 64 -1.17 -19.46 4.18
CA THR A 64 -0.33 -19.96 5.26
C THR A 64 0.75 -18.95 5.62
N VAL A 65 1.39 -19.13 6.77
CA VAL A 65 2.54 -18.31 7.17
C VAL A 65 3.65 -18.40 6.13
N GLN A 66 3.89 -19.59 5.58
CA GLN A 66 4.93 -19.81 4.59
C GLN A 66 4.64 -19.09 3.27
N GLN A 67 3.39 -19.17 2.80
CA GLN A 67 2.96 -18.46 1.59
C GLN A 67 3.08 -16.94 1.78
N THR A 68 2.61 -16.45 2.93
CA THR A 68 2.69 -15.03 3.26
C THR A 68 4.14 -14.56 3.32
N SER A 69 5.02 -15.32 3.96
CA SER A 69 6.44 -15.01 4.07
C SER A 69 7.12 -14.88 2.70
N ARG A 70 6.78 -15.77 1.76
CA ARG A 70 7.33 -15.70 0.40
C ARG A 70 6.92 -14.41 -0.31
N LEU A 71 5.66 -14.03 -0.18
CA LEU A 71 5.16 -12.79 -0.79
C LEU A 71 5.81 -11.56 -0.15
N VAL A 72 5.93 -11.55 1.17
CA VAL A 72 6.59 -10.44 1.89
C VAL A 72 8.06 -10.32 1.45
N LYS A 73 8.76 -11.43 1.23
CA LYS A 73 10.13 -11.39 0.69
C LYS A 73 10.18 -10.74 -0.69
N THR A 74 9.20 -11.03 -1.54
CA THR A 74 9.10 -10.40 -2.87
C THR A 74 8.93 -8.88 -2.73
N PHE A 75 8.03 -8.43 -1.87
CA PHE A 75 7.83 -7.00 -1.64
C PHE A 75 9.04 -6.35 -0.97
N ALA A 76 9.68 -7.04 -0.04
CA ALA A 76 10.85 -6.53 0.68
C ALA A 76 12.08 -6.38 -0.22
N ALA A 77 12.10 -7.04 -1.36
CA ALA A 77 13.14 -6.87 -2.38
C ALA A 77 12.97 -5.55 -3.17
N GLN A 78 11.84 -4.91 -3.05
CA GLN A 78 11.56 -3.60 -3.64
C GLN A 78 12.02 -2.49 -2.69
N THR A 79 11.58 -1.26 -2.93
CA THR A 79 11.87 -0.16 -2.01
C THR A 79 10.93 -0.22 -0.81
N VAL A 80 11.49 -0.38 0.39
CA VAL A 80 10.71 -0.43 1.64
C VAL A 80 11.10 0.73 2.53
N LEU A 81 10.11 1.54 2.91
CA LEU A 81 10.32 2.60 3.89
C LEU A 81 10.04 2.05 5.29
N ALA A 82 11.03 2.18 6.18
CA ALA A 82 10.85 1.80 7.57
C ALA A 82 10.11 2.90 8.32
N VAL A 83 9.05 2.52 9.04
CA VAL A 83 8.31 3.44 9.91
C VAL A 83 9.07 3.59 11.22
N ASP A 84 9.57 4.78 11.46
CA ASP A 84 10.30 5.12 12.70
C ASP A 84 9.50 6.11 13.56
N ALA A 85 10.04 6.45 14.73
CA ALA A 85 9.35 7.35 15.65
C ALA A 85 9.12 8.75 15.06
N SER A 86 10.06 9.26 14.25
CA SER A 86 9.88 10.57 13.63
C SER A 86 8.74 10.56 12.61
N LEU A 87 8.55 9.45 11.90
CA LEU A 87 7.44 9.31 10.97
C LEU A 87 6.10 9.28 11.71
N VAL A 88 6.04 8.61 12.86
CA VAL A 88 4.85 8.60 13.73
C VAL A 88 4.48 10.03 14.13
N GLN A 89 5.44 10.87 14.52
CA GLN A 89 5.19 12.27 14.86
C GLN A 89 4.66 13.06 13.66
N LEU A 90 5.22 12.87 12.49
CA LEU A 90 4.74 13.52 11.26
C LEU A 90 3.31 13.09 10.93
N ALA A 91 2.99 11.82 11.13
CA ALA A 91 1.63 11.31 10.91
C ALA A 91 0.63 11.99 11.86
N LEU A 92 0.99 12.17 13.12
CA LEU A 92 0.13 12.88 14.09
C LEU A 92 -0.13 14.33 13.65
N GLN A 93 0.90 15.02 13.16
CA GLN A 93 0.73 16.36 12.60
C GLN A 93 -0.20 16.35 11.38
N ARG A 94 -0.07 15.34 10.51
CA ARG A 94 -0.93 15.19 9.33
C ARG A 94 -2.39 14.99 9.70
N VAL A 95 -2.67 14.20 10.73
CA VAL A 95 -4.03 13.99 11.23
C VAL A 95 -4.67 15.33 11.59
N GLU A 96 -3.94 16.18 12.30
CA GLU A 96 -4.43 17.49 12.70
C GLU A 96 -4.65 18.42 11.52
N GLN A 97 -3.71 18.44 10.57
CA GLN A 97 -3.76 19.36 9.41
C GLN A 97 -4.78 18.92 8.36
N SER A 98 -4.89 17.62 8.09
CA SER A 98 -5.64 17.09 6.95
C SER A 98 -6.91 16.35 7.33
N ARG A 99 -7.17 16.13 8.61
CA ARG A 99 -8.36 15.47 9.14
C ARG A 99 -8.59 14.08 8.56
N ILE A 100 -7.52 13.33 8.35
CA ILE A 100 -7.57 11.93 7.92
C ILE A 100 -7.25 11.04 9.12
N SER A 101 -7.53 9.72 8.99
CA SER A 101 -7.22 8.79 10.06
C SER A 101 -5.70 8.72 10.28
N TYR A 102 -5.30 8.31 11.47
CA TYR A 102 -3.88 8.14 11.79
C TYR A 102 -3.20 7.14 10.83
N TRP A 103 -3.87 6.02 10.54
CA TRP A 103 -3.29 5.00 9.67
C TRP A 103 -3.11 5.51 8.24
N ASP A 104 -4.09 6.28 7.73
CA ASP A 104 -3.96 6.94 6.43
C ASP A 104 -2.85 8.00 6.45
N ALA A 105 -2.76 8.76 7.53
CA ALA A 105 -1.69 9.76 7.68
C ALA A 105 -0.31 9.10 7.65
N LEU A 106 -0.17 7.94 8.29
CA LEU A 106 1.10 7.20 8.30
C LEU A 106 1.47 6.71 6.89
N ILE A 107 0.49 6.26 6.11
CA ILE A 107 0.69 5.89 4.71
C ILE A 107 1.13 7.11 3.89
N VAL A 108 0.44 8.24 4.03
CA VAL A 108 0.77 9.47 3.30
C VAL A 108 2.19 9.94 3.63
N GLU A 109 2.55 9.98 4.91
CA GLU A 109 3.89 10.44 5.32
C GLU A 109 4.99 9.48 4.85
N ALA A 110 4.73 8.18 4.86
CA ALA A 110 5.67 7.20 4.31
C ALA A 110 5.86 7.41 2.81
N ALA A 111 4.79 7.63 2.07
CA ALA A 111 4.87 7.89 0.63
C ALA A 111 5.66 9.16 0.34
N ILE A 112 5.41 10.24 1.08
CA ILE A 112 6.14 11.50 0.92
C ILE A 112 7.63 11.30 1.20
N ARG A 113 7.98 10.67 2.32
CA ARG A 113 9.38 10.44 2.72
C ARG A 113 10.12 9.59 1.71
N SER A 114 9.44 8.63 1.10
CA SER A 114 10.06 7.74 0.10
C SER A 114 10.34 8.42 -1.23
N GLY A 115 9.83 9.62 -1.44
CA GLY A 115 9.96 10.34 -2.71
C GLY A 115 8.97 9.88 -3.77
N ALA A 116 7.95 9.12 -3.41
CA ALA A 116 6.92 8.71 -4.35
C ALA A 116 6.18 9.92 -4.92
N THR A 117 5.80 9.85 -6.19
CA THR A 117 4.97 10.88 -6.83
C THR A 117 3.51 10.46 -6.91
N ILE A 118 3.24 9.17 -6.75
CA ILE A 118 1.89 8.61 -6.76
C ILE A 118 1.72 7.71 -5.54
N LEU A 119 0.55 7.82 -4.90
CA LEU A 119 0.08 6.88 -3.89
C LEU A 119 -1.17 6.21 -4.44
N TYR A 120 -1.08 4.90 -4.72
CA TYR A 120 -2.24 4.12 -5.12
C TYR A 120 -2.99 3.63 -3.88
N THR A 121 -4.22 4.07 -3.74
CA THR A 121 -5.10 3.72 -2.62
C THR A 121 -6.55 3.79 -3.06
N GLU A 122 -7.42 2.93 -2.51
CA GLU A 122 -8.86 3.03 -2.72
C GLU A 122 -9.59 3.69 -1.55
N ASP A 123 -8.89 3.88 -0.42
CA ASP A 123 -9.53 4.29 0.84
C ASP A 123 -9.49 5.79 1.07
N MET A 124 -8.73 6.53 0.27
CA MET A 124 -8.59 7.98 0.40
C MET A 124 -9.12 8.67 -0.85
N HIS A 125 -9.45 9.95 -0.72
CA HIS A 125 -10.08 10.69 -1.82
C HIS A 125 -9.14 10.80 -3.03
N PRO A 126 -9.52 10.27 -4.20
CA PRO A 126 -8.66 10.31 -5.38
C PRO A 126 -8.49 11.74 -5.89
N GLY A 127 -7.30 12.02 -6.42
CA GLY A 127 -6.95 13.34 -6.92
C GLY A 127 -6.40 14.29 -5.87
N THR A 128 -6.48 13.94 -4.58
CA THR A 128 -5.87 14.74 -3.52
C THR A 128 -4.36 14.80 -3.72
N ARG A 129 -3.77 15.97 -3.43
CA ARG A 129 -2.34 16.16 -3.52
C ARG A 129 -1.78 16.59 -2.18
N TYR A 130 -0.64 16.02 -1.82
CA TYR A 130 0.18 16.44 -0.69
C TYR A 130 1.57 16.78 -1.25
N GLY A 131 1.78 18.06 -1.55
CA GLY A 131 3.00 18.48 -2.26
C GLY A 131 3.06 17.85 -3.65
N GLN A 132 4.10 17.07 -3.93
CA GLN A 132 4.25 16.38 -5.21
C GLN A 132 3.53 15.04 -5.29
N LEU A 133 3.06 14.53 -4.14
CA LEU A 133 2.36 13.25 -4.07
C LEU A 133 0.92 13.41 -4.52
N GLU A 134 0.51 12.60 -5.49
CA GLU A 134 -0.87 12.53 -5.95
C GLU A 134 -1.50 11.20 -5.55
N LEU A 135 -2.70 11.24 -4.97
CA LEU A 135 -3.46 10.05 -4.63
C LEU A 135 -4.27 9.58 -5.84
N ARG A 136 -4.14 8.31 -6.18
CA ARG A 136 -4.89 7.70 -7.28
C ARG A 136 -5.57 6.42 -6.83
N ASN A 137 -6.82 6.27 -7.25
CA ASN A 137 -7.52 4.99 -7.09
C ASN A 137 -7.37 4.22 -8.41
N PRO A 138 -6.66 3.07 -8.40
CA PRO A 138 -6.41 2.34 -9.64
C PRO A 138 -7.65 1.65 -10.21
N PHE A 139 -8.74 1.62 -9.46
CA PHE A 139 -10.00 0.96 -9.83
C PHE A 139 -11.03 1.90 -10.44
N LEU A 140 -10.70 3.18 -10.55
CA LEU A 140 -11.58 4.18 -11.18
C LEU A 140 -11.16 4.49 -12.60
#